data_a07850aeb37aae6883a09d7a442e4a28
#
_entry.id   a07850aeb37aae6883a09d7a442e4a28
#
_cell.length_a   1.000
_cell.length_b   1.000
_cell.length_c   1.000
_cell.angle_alpha   90.00
_cell.angle_beta   90.00
_cell.angle_gamma   90.00
#
_symmetry.space_group_name_H-M   'P 1'
#
loop_
_entity.id
_entity.type
_entity.pdbx_description
1 polymer ?
#
loop_
_entity_poly.entity_id
_entity_poly.type
_entity_poly.pdbx_seq_one_letter_code
_entity_poly.pdbx_strand_id
1 'polypeptide(L)'
;ETGITEVPCVLVDYLTEAQKKAYIIADNRFALDAGWDEELLRIEIESLQGADFDVSLTGFETAELDKLFNTGEDIKDDDFDVDEELKKPAITKAGDLWLLGNHRLYCGDSTKEDTFTMLMDGKQANLVVTDPPYNVNYEGGAGKIKNDNMTNEAFYQFLFDAFSNTEKVMAQDASIYIFHADTEGLNFRKAFSNAGFYLSGTCIWKKQSLVLGRSPYQWQHEPVLFGWKKKGKHQWYTGRKESTIWEFDKPKKNAEHPTMK
;
A
#
# COMPACT_ATOMS: atom_id res chain seq x y z
N GLU A 1 -26.89 18.60 -18.99
CA GLU A 1 -27.35 19.02 -20.36
C GLU A 1 -26.26 19.90 -20.95
N THR A 2 -25.63 19.47 -22.05
CA THR A 2 -24.41 20.11 -22.63
C THR A 2 -24.69 21.43 -23.36
N GLY A 3 -25.99 21.83 -23.56
CA GLY A 3 -26.37 23.04 -24.28
C GLY A 3 -25.99 23.07 -25.77
N ILE A 4 -25.45 21.96 -26.31
CA ILE A 4 -25.08 21.84 -27.72
C ILE A 4 -26.35 21.66 -28.55
N THR A 5 -26.62 22.56 -29.46
CA THR A 5 -27.81 22.54 -30.34
C THR A 5 -27.52 22.02 -31.75
N GLU A 6 -26.26 22.03 -32.16
CA GLU A 6 -25.82 21.54 -33.48
C GLU A 6 -24.51 20.77 -33.34
N VAL A 7 -24.41 19.64 -34.05
CA VAL A 7 -23.20 18.83 -34.16
C VAL A 7 -22.88 18.55 -35.64
N PRO A 8 -21.62 18.55 -36.04
CA PRO A 8 -21.24 18.14 -37.38
C PRO A 8 -21.49 16.64 -37.55
N CYS A 9 -22.22 16.25 -38.59
CA CYS A 9 -22.54 14.86 -38.89
C CYS A 9 -22.10 14.51 -40.32
N VAL A 10 -21.61 13.26 -40.48
CA VAL A 10 -21.41 12.64 -41.79
C VAL A 10 -22.48 11.58 -41.98
N LEU A 11 -23.27 11.72 -43.01
CA LEU A 11 -24.31 10.75 -43.33
C LEU A 11 -23.71 9.57 -44.10
N VAL A 12 -23.87 8.34 -43.56
CA VAL A 12 -23.37 7.10 -44.18
C VAL A 12 -24.55 6.15 -44.52
N ASP A 13 -25.49 6.64 -45.33
CA ASP A 13 -26.74 5.97 -45.67
C ASP A 13 -26.56 4.82 -46.68
N TYR A 14 -25.41 4.73 -47.34
CA TYR A 14 -25.06 3.72 -48.31
C TYR A 14 -24.55 2.39 -47.72
N LEU A 15 -24.39 2.30 -46.40
CA LEU A 15 -23.92 1.10 -45.74
C LEU A 15 -25.04 0.11 -45.42
N THR A 16 -24.79 -1.18 -45.65
CA THR A 16 -25.66 -2.25 -45.18
C THR A 16 -25.64 -2.35 -43.64
N GLU A 17 -26.63 -2.99 -43.02
CA GLU A 17 -26.69 -3.17 -41.58
C GLU A 17 -25.45 -3.91 -41.01
N ALA A 18 -24.89 -4.87 -41.75
CA ALA A 18 -23.66 -5.54 -41.38
C ALA A 18 -22.44 -4.60 -41.42
N GLN A 19 -22.36 -3.74 -42.44
CA GLN A 19 -21.31 -2.75 -42.60
C GLN A 19 -21.42 -1.65 -41.53
N LYS A 20 -22.61 -1.21 -41.15
CA LYS A 20 -22.83 -0.27 -40.04
C LYS A 20 -22.33 -0.82 -38.73
N LYS A 21 -22.66 -2.09 -38.41
CA LYS A 21 -22.13 -2.76 -37.20
C LYS A 21 -20.61 -2.89 -37.22
N ALA A 22 -20.04 -3.27 -38.36
CA ALA A 22 -18.59 -3.37 -38.51
C ALA A 22 -17.90 -2.00 -38.36
N TYR A 23 -18.50 -0.94 -38.91
CA TYR A 23 -18.02 0.44 -38.77
C TYR A 23 -18.01 0.88 -37.31
N ILE A 24 -19.09 0.69 -36.57
CA ILE A 24 -19.19 1.03 -35.15
C ILE A 24 -18.10 0.29 -34.31
N ILE A 25 -17.91 -1.01 -34.61
CA ILE A 25 -16.86 -1.80 -33.93
C ILE A 25 -15.48 -1.28 -34.27
N ALA A 26 -15.20 -0.98 -35.52
CA ALA A 26 -13.90 -0.47 -35.97
C ALA A 26 -13.62 0.93 -35.40
N ASP A 27 -14.59 1.84 -35.40
CA ASP A 27 -14.48 3.18 -34.86
C ASP A 27 -14.11 3.17 -33.38
N ASN A 28 -14.83 2.36 -32.58
CA ASN A 28 -14.49 2.16 -31.16
C ASN A 28 -13.11 1.51 -30.99
N ARG A 29 -12.72 0.58 -31.85
CA ARG A 29 -11.41 -0.07 -31.79
C ARG A 29 -10.27 0.88 -32.13
N PHE A 30 -10.42 1.72 -33.15
CA PHE A 30 -9.43 2.72 -33.51
C PHE A 30 -9.24 3.76 -32.40
N ALA A 31 -10.32 4.13 -31.69
CA ALA A 31 -10.22 5.02 -30.54
C ALA A 31 -9.39 4.38 -29.39
N LEU A 32 -9.48 3.06 -29.19
CA LEU A 32 -8.68 2.33 -28.20
C LEU A 32 -7.23 2.11 -28.63
N ASP A 33 -6.98 2.00 -29.94
CA ASP A 33 -5.64 1.77 -30.51
C ASP A 33 -4.90 3.10 -30.83
N ALA A 34 -5.59 4.24 -30.80
CA ALA A 34 -4.98 5.56 -30.93
C ALA A 34 -4.20 5.87 -29.65
N GLY A 35 -2.87 5.85 -29.75
CA GLY A 35 -2.01 6.29 -28.66
C GLY A 35 -2.20 7.78 -28.36
N TRP A 36 -2.02 8.16 -27.12
CA TRP A 36 -1.97 9.55 -26.69
C TRP A 36 -0.54 10.10 -26.89
N ASP A 37 -0.45 11.37 -27.27
CA ASP A 37 0.76 12.14 -27.04
C ASP A 37 0.81 12.45 -25.53
N GLU A 38 1.61 11.68 -24.79
CA GLU A 38 1.64 11.73 -23.33
C GLU A 38 2.05 13.11 -22.80
N GLU A 39 2.90 13.86 -23.53
CA GLU A 39 3.32 15.19 -23.12
C GLU A 39 2.17 16.21 -23.26
N LEU A 40 1.45 16.19 -24.38
CA LEU A 40 0.28 17.03 -24.58
C LEU A 40 -0.84 16.64 -23.65
N LEU A 41 -1.10 15.37 -23.46
CA LEU A 41 -2.12 14.87 -22.53
C LEU A 41 -1.84 15.34 -21.09
N ARG A 42 -0.58 15.27 -20.65
CA ARG A 42 -0.18 15.77 -19.33
C ARG A 42 -0.49 17.25 -19.17
N ILE A 43 -0.14 18.07 -20.14
CA ILE A 43 -0.39 19.52 -20.13
C ILE A 43 -1.89 19.82 -20.02
N GLU A 44 -2.73 19.10 -20.77
CA GLU A 44 -4.18 19.28 -20.74
C GLU A 44 -4.79 18.86 -19.40
N ILE A 45 -4.36 17.73 -18.84
CA ILE A 45 -4.82 17.27 -17.53
C ILE A 45 -4.36 18.23 -16.42
N GLU A 46 -3.12 18.73 -16.45
CA GLU A 46 -2.64 19.77 -15.51
C GLU A 46 -3.47 21.05 -15.61
N SER A 47 -3.84 21.45 -16.82
CA SER A 47 -4.70 22.61 -17.05
C SER A 47 -6.09 22.42 -16.43
N LEU A 48 -6.68 21.25 -16.58
CA LEU A 48 -7.97 20.90 -15.98
C LEU A 48 -7.89 20.90 -14.44
N GLN A 49 -6.83 20.33 -13.87
CA GLN A 49 -6.59 20.36 -12.42
C GLN A 49 -6.41 21.79 -11.89
N GLY A 50 -5.68 22.63 -12.64
CA GLY A 50 -5.49 24.04 -12.31
C GLY A 50 -6.79 24.86 -12.36
N ALA A 51 -7.78 24.38 -13.15
CA ALA A 51 -9.13 24.97 -13.23
C ALA A 51 -10.11 24.37 -12.20
N ASP A 52 -9.65 23.58 -11.24
CA ASP A 52 -10.46 22.88 -10.22
C ASP A 52 -11.52 21.95 -10.83
N PHE A 53 -11.22 21.38 -12.02
CA PHE A 53 -12.08 20.45 -12.72
C PHE A 53 -11.86 19.02 -12.24
N ASP A 54 -12.95 18.26 -12.06
CA ASP A 54 -12.88 16.85 -11.70
C ASP A 54 -12.37 16.02 -12.89
N VAL A 55 -11.06 15.74 -12.90
CA VAL A 55 -10.40 14.99 -13.98
C VAL A 55 -10.87 13.53 -14.11
N SER A 56 -11.57 12.99 -13.11
CA SER A 56 -12.18 11.65 -13.22
C SER A 56 -13.25 11.58 -14.31
N LEU A 57 -13.81 12.73 -14.69
CA LEU A 57 -14.80 12.85 -15.77
C LEU A 57 -14.17 12.73 -17.17
N THR A 58 -12.85 12.76 -17.29
CA THR A 58 -12.16 12.57 -18.58
C THR A 58 -12.13 11.11 -19.04
N GLY A 59 -12.50 10.18 -18.16
CA GLY A 59 -12.52 8.75 -18.45
C GLY A 59 -11.18 8.03 -18.22
N PHE A 60 -10.11 8.76 -17.87
CA PHE A 60 -8.85 8.15 -17.44
C PHE A 60 -8.99 7.60 -16.02
N GLU A 61 -8.47 6.41 -15.80
CA GLU A 61 -8.37 5.84 -14.47
C GLU A 61 -7.21 6.49 -13.67
N THR A 62 -7.34 6.50 -12.34
CA THR A 62 -6.31 7.09 -11.46
C THR A 62 -4.93 6.49 -11.73
N ALA A 63 -4.84 5.19 -11.98
CA ALA A 63 -3.58 4.51 -12.31
C ALA A 63 -2.97 4.97 -13.66
N GLU A 64 -3.79 5.34 -14.64
CA GLU A 64 -3.33 5.89 -15.92
C GLU A 64 -2.80 7.31 -15.73
N LEU A 65 -3.52 8.13 -14.94
CA LEU A 65 -3.07 9.47 -14.58
C LEU A 65 -1.78 9.42 -13.75
N ASP A 66 -1.71 8.54 -12.76
CA ASP A 66 -0.48 8.35 -11.97
C ASP A 66 0.70 7.95 -12.87
N LYS A 67 0.49 7.10 -13.86
CA LYS A 67 1.53 6.73 -14.82
C LYS A 67 1.93 7.89 -15.73
N LEU A 68 0.98 8.72 -16.14
CA LEU A 68 1.20 9.90 -16.98
C LEU A 68 2.02 10.98 -16.23
N PHE A 69 1.76 11.16 -14.93
CA PHE A 69 2.43 12.15 -14.08
C PHE A 69 3.71 11.62 -13.41
N ASN A 70 3.73 10.34 -13.10
CA ASN A 70 4.96 9.65 -12.74
C ASN A 70 5.70 9.26 -14.01
N THR A 71 6.26 10.24 -14.71
CA THR A 71 7.41 9.99 -15.57
C THR A 71 8.55 9.65 -14.62
N GLY A 72 8.49 8.43 -14.08
CA GLY A 72 9.50 7.95 -13.17
C GLY A 72 10.85 8.15 -13.84
N GLU A 73 11.69 8.96 -13.27
CA GLU A 73 13.09 8.63 -13.33
C GLU A 73 13.13 7.16 -12.97
N ASP A 74 13.53 6.30 -13.89
CA ASP A 74 13.86 4.92 -13.58
C ASP A 74 14.72 5.00 -12.33
N ILE A 75 14.14 4.60 -11.19
CA ILE A 75 14.90 4.46 -9.95
C ILE A 75 15.92 3.40 -10.34
N LYS A 76 17.08 3.87 -10.78
CA LYS A 76 18.21 2.98 -11.04
C LYS A 76 18.48 2.33 -9.72
N ASP A 77 18.31 1.01 -9.70
CA ASP A 77 18.82 0.17 -8.63
C ASP A 77 20.26 0.66 -8.38
N ASP A 78 20.55 1.07 -7.18
CA ASP A 78 21.89 1.51 -6.84
C ASP A 78 22.83 0.30 -6.93
N ASP A 79 24.13 0.55 -7.15
CA ASP A 79 25.17 -0.48 -7.19
C ASP A 79 25.51 -1.01 -5.77
N PHE A 80 24.60 -0.85 -4.78
CA PHE A 80 24.81 -1.25 -3.40
C PHE A 80 24.67 -2.77 -3.26
N ASP A 81 25.77 -3.44 -2.94
CA ASP A 81 25.78 -4.89 -2.74
C ASP A 81 25.36 -5.24 -1.30
N VAL A 82 24.06 -5.49 -1.13
CA VAL A 82 23.47 -5.87 0.16
C VAL A 82 24.05 -7.17 0.70
N ASP A 83 24.35 -8.15 -0.18
CA ASP A 83 24.90 -9.43 0.22
C ASP A 83 26.33 -9.31 0.79
N GLU A 84 27.12 -8.35 0.30
CA GLU A 84 28.42 -8.00 0.88
C GLU A 84 28.28 -7.25 2.21
N GLU A 85 27.33 -6.32 2.32
CA GLU A 85 27.11 -5.58 3.55
C GLU A 85 26.60 -6.47 4.70
N LEU A 86 25.73 -7.43 4.41
CA LEU A 86 25.22 -8.38 5.40
C LEU A 86 26.31 -9.32 5.98
N LYS A 87 27.44 -9.49 5.29
CA LYS A 87 28.59 -10.23 5.82
C LYS A 87 29.40 -9.44 6.87
N LYS A 88 29.25 -8.13 6.90
CA LYS A 88 29.92 -7.26 7.86
C LYS A 88 29.25 -7.36 9.24
N PRO A 89 29.99 -7.22 10.33
CA PRO A 89 29.39 -7.19 11.66
C PRO A 89 28.42 -6.02 11.78
N ALA A 90 27.24 -6.28 12.36
CA ALA A 90 26.24 -5.23 12.62
C ALA A 90 26.84 -4.14 13.53
N ILE A 91 26.76 -2.91 13.11
CA ILE A 91 27.21 -1.73 13.88
C ILE A 91 26.10 -1.16 14.77
N THR A 92 24.84 -1.33 14.36
CA THR A 92 23.66 -0.84 15.08
C THR A 92 23.39 -1.68 16.33
N LYS A 93 23.14 -1.02 17.45
CA LYS A 93 22.80 -1.63 18.75
C LYS A 93 21.40 -1.21 19.18
N ALA A 94 20.79 -1.98 20.08
CA ALA A 94 19.55 -1.58 20.71
C ALA A 94 19.71 -0.23 21.45
N GLY A 95 18.83 0.71 21.17
CA GLY A 95 18.87 2.08 21.66
C GLY A 95 19.52 3.09 20.70
N ASP A 96 20.12 2.65 19.60
CA ASP A 96 20.70 3.56 18.62
C ASP A 96 19.61 4.27 17.81
N LEU A 97 19.78 5.58 17.65
CA LEU A 97 18.97 6.43 16.78
C LEU A 97 19.83 6.93 15.62
N TRP A 98 19.44 6.60 14.41
CA TRP A 98 20.08 7.06 13.18
C TRP A 98 19.27 8.19 12.54
N LEU A 99 19.96 9.21 12.08
CA LEU A 99 19.40 10.32 11.32
C LEU A 99 19.81 10.18 9.87
N LEU A 100 18.84 9.98 8.98
CA LEU A 100 19.01 9.76 7.54
C LEU A 100 18.36 10.94 6.79
N GLY A 101 19.06 12.05 6.67
CA GLY A 101 18.47 13.30 6.21
C GLY A 101 17.35 13.75 7.16
N ASN A 102 16.13 13.81 6.67
CA ASN A 102 14.94 14.16 7.46
C ASN A 102 14.28 12.96 8.16
N HIS A 103 14.76 11.74 7.92
CA HIS A 103 14.20 10.50 8.46
C HIS A 103 14.91 10.10 9.74
N ARG A 104 14.19 9.39 10.58
CA ARG A 104 14.72 8.84 11.85
C ARG A 104 14.49 7.34 11.85
N LEU A 105 15.52 6.58 12.18
CA LEU A 105 15.47 5.14 12.36
C LEU A 105 15.93 4.80 13.76
N TYR A 106 15.11 4.15 14.55
CA TYR A 106 15.42 3.77 15.93
C TYR A 106 15.40 2.26 16.11
N CYS A 107 16.49 1.70 16.62
CA CYS A 107 16.60 0.29 16.96
C CYS A 107 16.08 0.08 18.40
N GLY A 108 14.77 -0.19 18.53
CA GLY A 108 14.13 -0.26 19.85
C GLY A 108 13.04 -1.34 19.95
N ASP A 109 12.48 -1.47 21.13
CA ASP A 109 11.38 -2.38 21.46
C ASP A 109 10.05 -1.61 21.40
N SER A 110 9.18 -1.96 20.45
CA SER A 110 7.88 -1.31 20.24
C SER A 110 6.89 -1.49 21.41
N THR A 111 7.14 -2.42 22.32
CA THR A 111 6.35 -2.55 23.55
C THR A 111 6.68 -1.50 24.60
N LYS A 112 7.76 -0.71 24.37
CA LYS A 112 8.22 0.33 25.28
C LYS A 112 7.85 1.72 24.78
N GLU A 113 7.26 2.52 25.65
CA GLU A 113 6.84 3.90 25.34
C GLU A 113 8.03 4.79 24.97
N ASP A 114 9.18 4.61 25.65
CA ASP A 114 10.40 5.36 25.38
C ASP A 114 10.89 5.22 23.92
N THR A 115 10.65 4.05 23.30
CA THR A 115 10.97 3.81 21.88
C THR A 115 10.29 4.85 20.98
N PHE A 116 9.01 5.08 21.20
CA PHE A 116 8.22 6.02 20.40
C PHE A 116 8.58 7.47 20.75
N THR A 117 8.85 7.78 22.00
CA THR A 117 9.31 9.11 22.43
C THR A 117 10.62 9.49 21.72
N MET A 118 11.58 8.57 21.69
CA MET A 118 12.87 8.78 21.02
C MET A 118 12.72 8.89 19.50
N LEU A 119 11.89 8.03 18.89
CA LEU A 119 11.68 8.02 17.45
C LEU A 119 10.97 9.29 16.98
N MET A 120 9.89 9.67 17.63
CA MET A 120 8.97 10.72 17.17
C MET A 120 9.44 12.14 17.49
N ASP A 121 10.26 12.32 18.52
CA ASP A 121 10.82 13.63 18.89
C ASP A 121 9.75 14.74 19.04
N GLY A 122 8.66 14.40 19.72
CA GLY A 122 7.51 15.28 19.93
C GLY A 122 6.57 15.45 18.73
N LYS A 123 6.86 14.81 17.57
CA LYS A 123 5.99 14.83 16.38
C LYS A 123 4.91 13.75 16.50
N GLN A 124 3.87 13.89 15.70
CA GLN A 124 2.84 12.86 15.55
C GLN A 124 2.90 12.20 14.17
N ALA A 125 2.57 10.91 14.12
CA ALA A 125 2.48 10.18 12.88
C ALA A 125 1.13 10.45 12.19
N ASN A 126 1.16 10.83 10.92
CA ASN A 126 -0.03 11.02 10.08
C ASN A 126 -0.48 9.71 9.41
N LEU A 127 0.45 8.76 9.28
CA LEU A 127 0.22 7.43 8.77
C LEU A 127 1.10 6.43 9.52
N VAL A 128 0.55 5.28 9.85
CA VAL A 128 1.31 4.14 10.36
C VAL A 128 1.13 2.95 9.43
N VAL A 129 2.24 2.37 8.99
CA VAL A 129 2.29 1.08 8.30
C VAL A 129 3.24 0.19 9.09
N THR A 130 2.76 -0.97 9.54
CA THR A 130 3.57 -1.85 10.39
C THR A 130 3.37 -3.31 10.06
N ASP A 131 4.45 -4.07 10.22
CA ASP A 131 4.56 -5.50 9.96
C ASP A 131 5.19 -6.18 11.18
N PRO A 132 4.43 -6.39 12.28
CA PRO A 132 4.93 -7.04 13.48
C PRO A 132 5.12 -8.55 13.26
N PRO A 133 5.86 -9.27 14.14
CA PRO A 133 5.93 -10.73 14.11
C PRO A 133 4.53 -11.36 14.11
N TYR A 134 4.37 -12.47 13.37
CA TYR A 134 3.06 -13.11 13.17
C TYR A 134 2.77 -14.28 14.10
N ASN A 135 3.72 -14.66 14.97
CA ASN A 135 3.63 -15.81 15.87
C ASN A 135 3.42 -17.17 15.17
N VAL A 136 4.01 -17.31 13.99
CA VAL A 136 3.90 -18.53 13.15
C VAL A 136 5.13 -19.42 13.21
N ASN A 137 6.08 -19.11 14.12
CA ASN A 137 7.34 -19.83 14.31
C ASN A 137 8.11 -19.98 12.98
N TYR A 138 8.21 -18.89 12.23
CA TYR A 138 8.87 -18.89 10.94
C TYR A 138 10.37 -19.10 11.09
N GLU A 139 10.92 -20.04 10.32
CA GLU A 139 12.36 -20.27 10.19
C GLU A 139 12.71 -20.30 8.69
N GLY A 140 13.40 -19.28 8.22
CA GLY A 140 13.83 -19.15 6.82
C GLY A 140 15.35 -19.16 6.69
N GLY A 141 15.84 -18.99 5.46
CA GLY A 141 17.28 -18.96 5.15
C GLY A 141 18.08 -17.90 5.91
N ALA A 142 17.44 -16.79 6.31
CA ALA A 142 18.04 -15.72 7.13
C ALA A 142 17.86 -15.92 8.66
N GLY A 143 17.33 -17.09 9.11
CA GLY A 143 17.16 -17.43 10.53
C GLY A 143 15.72 -17.31 11.05
N LYS A 144 15.60 -17.20 12.39
CA LYS A 144 14.33 -17.11 13.11
C LYS A 144 13.95 -15.66 13.36
N ILE A 145 12.66 -15.35 13.22
CA ILE A 145 12.13 -14.05 13.60
C ILE A 145 12.00 -13.99 15.13
N LYS A 146 12.47 -12.90 15.72
CA LYS A 146 12.31 -12.64 17.16
C LYS A 146 10.83 -12.46 17.51
N ASN A 147 10.39 -13.01 18.63
CA ASN A 147 9.01 -12.92 19.13
C ASN A 147 7.95 -13.59 18.22
N ASP A 148 8.35 -14.56 17.41
CA ASP A 148 7.48 -15.28 16.47
C ASP A 148 7.05 -16.68 16.96
N ASN A 149 7.27 -16.97 18.25
CA ASN A 149 6.89 -18.22 18.91
C ASN A 149 6.53 -17.97 20.38
N MET A 150 5.39 -17.34 20.61
CA MET A 150 4.88 -16.99 21.93
C MET A 150 3.63 -17.80 22.25
N THR A 151 3.29 -17.90 23.55
CA THR A 151 1.94 -18.33 23.93
C THR A 151 0.91 -17.32 23.45
N ASN A 152 -0.34 -17.76 23.30
CA ASN A 152 -1.41 -16.92 22.80
C ASN A 152 -1.61 -15.65 23.65
N GLU A 153 -1.54 -15.78 24.99
CA GLU A 153 -1.67 -14.67 25.93
C GLU A 153 -0.49 -13.70 25.85
N ALA A 154 0.73 -14.21 25.77
CA ALA A 154 1.93 -13.39 25.65
C ALA A 154 1.97 -12.65 24.33
N PHE A 155 1.54 -13.28 23.25
CA PHE A 155 1.47 -12.66 21.94
C PHE A 155 0.42 -11.56 21.86
N TYR A 156 -0.77 -11.82 22.43
CA TYR A 156 -1.78 -10.77 22.56
C TYR A 156 -1.24 -9.57 23.34
N GLN A 157 -0.58 -9.79 24.49
CA GLN A 157 -0.05 -8.70 25.29
C GLN A 157 1.05 -7.91 24.54
N PHE A 158 1.94 -8.62 23.84
CA PHE A 158 2.94 -8.00 22.98
C PHE A 158 2.33 -7.06 21.93
N LEU A 159 1.30 -7.53 21.22
CA LEU A 159 0.59 -6.72 20.23
C LEU A 159 -0.14 -5.53 20.88
N PHE A 160 -0.82 -5.77 22.02
CA PHE A 160 -1.56 -4.74 22.73
C PHE A 160 -0.64 -3.60 23.19
N ASP A 161 0.52 -3.91 23.76
CA ASP A 161 1.49 -2.92 24.22
C ASP A 161 2.05 -2.11 23.05
N ALA A 162 2.46 -2.76 21.97
CA ALA A 162 2.98 -2.10 20.77
C ALA A 162 1.92 -1.20 20.11
N PHE A 163 0.69 -1.67 19.98
CA PHE A 163 -0.39 -0.90 19.37
C PHE A 163 -0.85 0.26 20.25
N SER A 164 -0.86 0.08 21.58
CA SER A 164 -1.17 1.15 22.53
C SER A 164 -0.14 2.28 22.49
N ASN A 165 1.15 1.95 22.37
CA ASN A 165 2.19 2.94 22.23
C ASN A 165 2.11 3.65 20.87
N THR A 166 1.79 2.91 19.80
CA THR A 166 1.55 3.47 18.47
C THR A 166 0.38 4.46 18.50
N GLU A 167 -0.73 4.10 19.15
CA GLU A 167 -1.91 4.98 19.27
C GLU A 167 -1.55 6.32 19.89
N LYS A 168 -0.74 6.35 20.96
CA LYS A 168 -0.34 7.58 21.66
C LYS A 168 0.36 8.59 20.74
N VAL A 169 1.15 8.12 19.79
CA VAL A 169 1.96 8.99 18.91
C VAL A 169 1.31 9.30 17.56
N MET A 170 0.16 8.72 17.24
CA MET A 170 -0.58 9.05 16.03
C MET A 170 -1.36 10.37 16.17
N ALA A 171 -1.48 11.10 15.07
CA ALA A 171 -2.42 12.22 14.97
C ALA A 171 -3.88 11.72 15.05
N GLN A 172 -4.82 12.64 15.39
CA GLN A 172 -6.23 12.27 15.55
C GLN A 172 -6.91 11.84 14.24
N ASP A 173 -6.35 12.26 13.12
CA ASP A 173 -6.85 11.99 11.77
C ASP A 173 -5.94 11.03 10.99
N ALA A 174 -4.97 10.41 11.67
CA ALA A 174 -4.04 9.45 11.07
C ALA A 174 -4.72 8.10 10.79
N SER A 175 -4.28 7.44 9.72
CA SER A 175 -4.64 6.07 9.39
C SER A 175 -3.56 5.08 9.83
N ILE A 176 -3.96 3.83 10.07
CA ILE A 176 -3.05 2.74 10.41
C ILE A 176 -3.35 1.49 9.57
N TYR A 177 -2.27 0.88 9.07
CA TYR A 177 -2.27 -0.38 8.34
C TYR A 177 -1.37 -1.39 9.06
N ILE A 178 -1.90 -2.57 9.36
CA ILE A 178 -1.17 -3.62 10.10
C ILE A 178 -1.25 -4.92 9.31
N PHE A 179 -0.10 -5.37 8.81
CA PHE A 179 0.03 -6.69 8.19
C PHE A 179 -0.04 -7.79 9.27
N HIS A 180 -0.64 -8.93 8.94
CA HIS A 180 -0.73 -10.05 9.87
C HIS A 180 -0.96 -11.39 9.16
N ALA A 181 -0.69 -12.50 9.84
CA ALA A 181 -1.15 -13.80 9.39
C ALA A 181 -2.63 -13.99 9.75
N ASP A 182 -3.40 -14.59 8.83
CA ASP A 182 -4.82 -14.89 9.08
C ASP A 182 -5.03 -15.83 10.28
N THR A 183 -4.12 -16.77 10.48
CA THR A 183 -4.14 -17.71 11.63
C THR A 183 -4.13 -17.02 12.98
N GLU A 184 -3.49 -15.85 13.07
CA GLU A 184 -3.43 -15.02 14.29
C GLU A 184 -4.41 -13.84 14.28
N GLY A 185 -5.28 -13.78 13.28
CA GLY A 185 -6.20 -12.68 13.06
C GLY A 185 -7.07 -12.31 14.28
N LEU A 186 -7.39 -13.29 15.15
CA LEU A 186 -8.13 -13.03 16.38
C LEU A 186 -7.31 -12.15 17.36
N ASN A 187 -6.05 -12.48 17.60
CA ASN A 187 -5.14 -11.72 18.46
C ASN A 187 -4.91 -10.32 17.93
N PHE A 188 -4.65 -10.19 16.64
CA PHE A 188 -4.45 -8.89 15.99
C PHE A 188 -5.69 -8.00 16.10
N ARG A 189 -6.88 -8.49 15.78
CA ARG A 189 -8.13 -7.71 15.84
C ARG A 189 -8.48 -7.32 17.28
N LYS A 190 -8.28 -8.22 18.24
CA LYS A 190 -8.53 -7.97 19.65
C LYS A 190 -7.56 -6.90 20.19
N ALA A 191 -6.25 -7.03 19.94
CA ALA A 191 -5.25 -6.07 20.35
C ALA A 191 -5.51 -4.70 19.70
N PHE A 192 -5.79 -4.65 18.40
CA PHE A 192 -6.13 -3.45 17.64
C PHE A 192 -7.31 -2.70 18.27
N SER A 193 -8.40 -3.41 18.50
CA SER A 193 -9.61 -2.81 19.09
C SER A 193 -9.39 -2.33 20.53
N ASN A 194 -8.66 -3.09 21.35
CA ASN A 194 -8.40 -2.77 22.75
C ASN A 194 -7.36 -1.64 22.91
N ALA A 195 -6.42 -1.50 21.97
CA ALA A 195 -5.47 -0.38 21.93
C ALA A 195 -6.12 0.97 21.55
N GLY A 196 -7.42 0.99 21.23
CA GLY A 196 -8.14 2.24 20.97
C GLY A 196 -8.39 2.55 19.50
N PHE A 197 -8.15 1.60 18.59
CA PHE A 197 -8.43 1.76 17.17
C PHE A 197 -9.83 1.31 16.76
N TYR A 198 -10.40 2.00 15.79
CA TYR A 198 -11.59 1.60 15.05
C TYR A 198 -11.15 0.80 13.82
N LEU A 199 -11.56 -0.46 13.74
CA LEU A 199 -11.32 -1.30 12.58
C LEU A 199 -12.34 -0.97 11.49
N SER A 200 -11.88 -0.34 10.42
CA SER A 200 -12.70 0.02 9.27
C SER A 200 -12.87 -1.13 8.29
N GLY A 201 -11.78 -1.85 8.03
CA GLY A 201 -11.78 -2.96 7.09
C GLY A 201 -10.51 -3.78 7.14
N THR A 202 -10.46 -4.78 6.29
CA THR A 202 -9.27 -5.59 6.05
C THR A 202 -8.97 -5.53 4.55
N CYS A 203 -7.79 -5.02 4.22
CA CYS A 203 -7.27 -5.13 2.86
C CYS A 203 -6.55 -6.46 2.71
N ILE A 204 -6.46 -6.95 1.49
CA ILE A 204 -5.83 -8.22 1.13
C ILE A 204 -4.72 -7.94 0.12
N TRP A 205 -3.48 -8.10 0.53
CA TRP A 205 -2.39 -8.09 -0.42
C TRP A 205 -2.31 -9.44 -1.13
N LYS A 206 -2.74 -9.48 -2.38
CA LYS A 206 -2.66 -10.66 -3.25
C LYS A 206 -1.28 -10.72 -3.90
N LYS A 207 -0.55 -11.81 -3.62
CA LYS A 207 0.79 -12.07 -4.19
C LYS A 207 0.67 -12.69 -5.58
N GLN A 208 1.66 -12.45 -6.46
CA GLN A 208 1.67 -13.04 -7.80
C GLN A 208 1.80 -14.56 -7.81
N SER A 209 2.40 -15.14 -6.77
CA SER A 209 2.57 -16.60 -6.64
C SER A 209 2.12 -17.11 -5.28
N LEU A 210 1.56 -18.32 -5.25
CA LEU A 210 1.24 -19.01 -4.02
C LEU A 210 2.52 -19.49 -3.29
N VAL A 211 2.38 -19.70 -1.97
CA VAL A 211 3.41 -20.30 -1.14
C VAL A 211 3.02 -21.76 -0.90
N LEU A 212 3.82 -22.69 -1.42
CA LEU A 212 3.59 -24.13 -1.21
C LEU A 212 3.76 -24.49 0.26
N GLY A 213 2.75 -25.12 0.83
CA GLY A 213 2.72 -25.58 2.20
C GLY A 213 1.98 -26.91 2.32
N ARG A 214 1.82 -27.39 3.57
CA ARG A 214 1.13 -28.66 3.87
C ARG A 214 -0.39 -28.53 3.95
N SER A 215 -0.91 -27.28 3.88
CA SER A 215 -2.35 -27.02 3.90
C SER A 215 -3.01 -27.44 2.59
N PRO A 216 -4.28 -27.90 2.60
CA PRO A 216 -5.07 -28.12 1.39
C PRO A 216 -5.16 -26.89 0.48
N TYR A 217 -5.28 -25.71 1.09
CA TYR A 217 -5.22 -24.43 0.37
C TYR A 217 -3.84 -23.80 0.52
N GLN A 218 -3.28 -23.33 -0.58
CA GLN A 218 -1.99 -22.66 -0.60
C GLN A 218 -2.16 -21.16 -0.41
N TRP A 219 -1.36 -20.58 0.48
CA TRP A 219 -1.43 -19.16 0.79
C TRP A 219 -0.94 -18.31 -0.39
N GLN A 220 -1.77 -17.38 -0.84
CA GLN A 220 -1.44 -16.43 -1.91
C GLN A 220 -1.72 -14.98 -1.50
N HIS A 221 -2.01 -14.73 -0.25
CA HIS A 221 -2.33 -13.39 0.24
C HIS A 221 -1.85 -13.15 1.66
N GLU A 222 -1.81 -11.87 2.02
CA GLU A 222 -1.68 -11.44 3.41
C GLU A 222 -2.77 -10.43 3.73
N PRO A 223 -3.47 -10.60 4.84
CA PRO A 223 -4.45 -9.63 5.30
C PRO A 223 -3.77 -8.44 5.98
N VAL A 224 -4.37 -7.25 5.83
CA VAL A 224 -3.89 -5.98 6.38
C VAL A 224 -5.06 -5.31 7.08
N LEU A 225 -5.00 -5.14 8.40
CA LEU A 225 -6.00 -4.38 9.13
C LEU A 225 -5.87 -2.90 8.76
N PHE A 226 -6.98 -2.27 8.43
CA PHE A 226 -7.07 -0.85 8.16
C PHE A 226 -8.01 -0.17 9.15
N GLY A 227 -7.57 0.96 9.70
CA GLY A 227 -8.38 1.75 10.61
C GLY A 227 -7.71 3.03 11.08
N TRP A 228 -8.26 3.60 12.17
CA TRP A 228 -7.84 4.86 12.78
C TRP A 228 -8.24 4.89 14.26
N LYS A 229 -7.90 5.95 14.98
CA LYS A 229 -8.32 6.11 16.39
C LYS A 229 -9.83 6.10 16.54
N LYS A 230 -10.40 5.40 17.53
CA LYS A 230 -11.86 5.31 17.78
C LYS A 230 -12.56 6.67 17.90
N LYS A 231 -11.87 7.67 18.46
CA LYS A 231 -12.39 9.03 18.64
C LYS A 231 -11.89 10.00 17.56
N GLY A 232 -11.18 9.50 16.55
CA GLY A 232 -10.60 10.27 15.48
C GLY A 232 -11.42 10.21 14.20
N LYS A 233 -10.84 10.78 13.17
CA LYS A 233 -11.25 10.64 11.77
C LYS A 233 -10.07 10.05 11.01
N HIS A 234 -10.27 9.71 9.75
CA HIS A 234 -9.17 9.40 8.85
C HIS A 234 -9.10 10.47 7.77
N GLN A 235 -7.89 10.80 7.35
CA GLN A 235 -7.68 11.55 6.11
C GLN A 235 -7.64 10.55 4.96
N TRP A 236 -8.39 10.84 3.90
CA TRP A 236 -8.44 10.03 2.69
C TRP A 236 -8.11 10.92 1.50
N TYR A 237 -7.06 10.57 0.76
CA TYR A 237 -6.49 11.42 -0.28
C TYR A 237 -6.89 11.00 -1.69
N THR A 238 -7.56 9.86 -1.83
CA THR A 238 -8.07 9.33 -3.10
C THR A 238 -9.60 9.35 -3.11
N GLY A 239 -10.20 9.03 -4.25
CA GLY A 239 -11.64 8.91 -4.39
C GLY A 239 -12.21 7.66 -3.70
N ARG A 240 -13.41 7.22 -4.13
CA ARG A 240 -14.10 6.03 -3.58
C ARG A 240 -13.94 4.78 -4.45
N LYS A 241 -12.92 4.75 -5.31
CA LYS A 241 -12.66 3.65 -6.23
C LYS A 241 -11.66 2.61 -5.71
N GLU A 242 -10.97 2.91 -4.60
CA GLU A 242 -9.96 2.03 -4.04
C GLU A 242 -10.55 0.70 -3.58
N SER A 243 -9.94 -0.39 -4.05
CA SER A 243 -10.31 -1.74 -3.67
C SER A 243 -9.60 -2.20 -2.41
N THR A 244 -10.23 -3.09 -1.66
CA THR A 244 -9.55 -3.81 -0.56
C THR A 244 -8.63 -4.92 -1.06
N ILE A 245 -8.59 -5.20 -2.36
CA ILE A 245 -7.67 -6.17 -2.96
C ILE A 245 -6.51 -5.40 -3.58
N TRP A 246 -5.30 -5.68 -3.08
CA TRP A 246 -4.06 -5.07 -3.54
C TRP A 246 -3.24 -6.09 -4.32
N GLU A 247 -2.97 -5.81 -5.58
CA GLU A 247 -2.19 -6.66 -6.46
C GLU A 247 -0.81 -6.01 -6.71
N PHE A 248 0.12 -6.23 -5.78
CA PHE A 248 1.50 -5.81 -5.89
C PHE A 248 2.43 -7.01 -5.91
N ASP A 249 3.44 -6.93 -6.74
CA ASP A 249 4.46 -7.95 -6.83
C ASP A 249 5.33 -7.97 -5.58
N LYS A 250 5.65 -9.16 -5.09
CA LYS A 250 6.64 -9.30 -4.02
C LYS A 250 8.05 -9.05 -4.57
N PRO A 251 8.99 -8.60 -3.74
CA PRO A 251 10.40 -8.48 -4.13
C PRO A 251 10.95 -9.78 -4.74
N LYS A 252 11.76 -9.66 -5.78
CA LYS A 252 12.33 -10.82 -6.49
C LYS A 252 13.45 -11.49 -5.68
N LYS A 253 14.09 -10.78 -4.75
CA LYS A 253 15.15 -11.28 -3.87
C LYS A 253 14.75 -11.04 -2.40
N ASN A 254 14.88 -12.05 -1.57
CA ASN A 254 14.61 -12.02 -0.13
C ASN A 254 15.88 -12.27 0.71
N ALA A 255 17.07 -11.91 0.19
CA ALA A 255 18.32 -12.16 0.88
C ALA A 255 18.47 -11.32 2.15
N GLU A 256 17.86 -10.14 2.19
CA GLU A 256 18.01 -9.14 3.25
C GLU A 256 17.13 -9.43 4.47
N HIS A 257 15.96 -9.96 4.26
CA HIS A 257 15.02 -10.29 5.33
C HIS A 257 14.17 -11.52 4.96
N PRO A 258 13.91 -12.46 5.90
CA PRO A 258 13.18 -13.71 5.63
C PRO A 258 11.79 -13.50 5.04
N THR A 259 11.15 -12.40 5.38
CA THR A 259 9.77 -12.06 5.00
C THR A 259 9.65 -10.68 4.37
N MET A 260 10.63 -10.27 3.54
CA MET A 260 10.61 -8.99 2.84
C MET A 260 9.34 -8.83 1.99
N LYS A 261 8.71 -7.68 2.10
CA LYS A 261 7.45 -7.31 1.41
C LYS A 261 7.66 -6.16 0.45
#